data_a8fe0ebeb4a5f213b4ae33192e0b195e
#
_entry.id   a8fe0ebeb4a5f213b4ae33192e0b195e
#
_cell.length_a   1.000
_cell.length_b   1.000
_cell.length_c   1.000
_cell.angle_alpha   90.00
_cell.angle_beta   90.00
_cell.angle_gamma   90.00
#
_symmetry.space_group_name_H-M   'P 1'
#
loop_
_entity.id
_entity.type
_entity.pdbx_description
1 polymer ?
#
loop_
_entity_poly.entity_id
_entity_poly.type
_entity_poly.pdbx_seq_one_letter_code
_entity_poly.pdbx_strand_id
1 'polypeptide(L)'
;MQKTPEQIEDVENQIYELRKTVRYDIRDLTVEQIVNKFDQSLSEDFDEESEADNTGIIYIPEYQRDFTWDSNRQAKLIESIILGLPVPFIFVAENKYGHWEIVDGSQRIRTLNAFIKDNLELKNLETLFKLNGFLFSELSNSRQAKIKDTALRLIILSEETTDEVKRDMFERINKGSDLLKPMENRKGSYSGDFTNFVYEKASEDNLRRMIPLGSWSEKRQEREELLLRFFGLLENYPKGIADTGVAKYLDNFLQEKNKSYSNDASLKYTKILNGLSSEVFKNFTRGGSLHKKEKLIGRIDFIKTLLEKSLTN
;
A
#
# COMPACT_ATOMS: atom_id res chain seq x y z
N MET A 1 -27.95 29.88 -2.88
CA MET A 1 -29.04 29.35 -3.73
C MET A 1 -29.55 28.07 -3.15
N GLN A 2 -30.84 27.93 -2.91
CA GLN A 2 -31.47 26.66 -2.52
C GLN A 2 -31.49 25.72 -3.74
N LYS A 3 -31.27 24.41 -3.52
CA LYS A 3 -31.35 23.39 -4.58
C LYS A 3 -32.81 23.17 -4.99
N THR A 4 -33.04 22.85 -6.27
CA THR A 4 -34.39 22.54 -6.76
C THR A 4 -34.79 21.13 -6.32
N PRO A 5 -36.12 20.82 -6.23
CA PRO A 5 -36.59 19.47 -5.91
C PRO A 5 -36.03 18.41 -6.85
N GLU A 6 -35.92 18.69 -8.15
CA GLU A 6 -35.36 17.80 -9.17
C GLU A 6 -33.87 17.50 -8.91
N GLN A 7 -33.07 18.53 -8.53
CA GLN A 7 -31.67 18.32 -8.13
C GLN A 7 -31.52 17.45 -6.88
N ILE A 8 -32.47 17.56 -5.96
CA ILE A 8 -32.49 16.73 -4.73
C ILE A 8 -32.82 15.30 -5.09
N GLU A 9 -33.83 15.07 -5.95
CA GLU A 9 -34.25 13.74 -6.39
C GLU A 9 -33.12 13.01 -7.15
N ASP A 10 -32.41 13.71 -8.06
CA ASP A 10 -31.25 13.18 -8.77
C ASP A 10 -30.13 12.73 -7.81
N VAL A 11 -29.85 13.51 -6.78
CA VAL A 11 -28.85 13.17 -5.75
C VAL A 11 -29.30 11.95 -4.95
N GLU A 12 -30.54 11.89 -4.53
CA GLU A 12 -31.07 10.74 -3.77
C GLU A 12 -31.05 9.45 -4.61
N ASN A 13 -31.38 9.53 -5.90
CA ASN A 13 -31.28 8.39 -6.81
C ASN A 13 -29.82 7.93 -6.97
N GLN A 14 -28.89 8.85 -7.14
CA GLN A 14 -27.44 8.54 -7.18
C GLN A 14 -26.97 7.85 -5.89
N ILE A 15 -27.35 8.40 -4.73
CA ILE A 15 -27.03 7.81 -3.42
C ILE A 15 -27.60 6.39 -3.32
N TYR A 16 -28.84 6.20 -3.70
CA TYR A 16 -29.52 4.90 -3.64
C TYR A 16 -28.80 3.85 -4.50
N GLU A 17 -28.45 4.18 -5.74
CA GLU A 17 -27.73 3.26 -6.64
C GLU A 17 -26.34 2.93 -6.12
N LEU A 18 -25.57 3.92 -5.67
CA LEU A 18 -24.22 3.69 -5.14
C LEU A 18 -24.24 2.88 -3.83
N ARG A 19 -25.23 3.07 -2.96
CA ARG A 19 -25.35 2.28 -1.73
C ARG A 19 -25.59 0.80 -1.97
N LYS A 20 -26.20 0.41 -3.09
CA LYS A 20 -26.40 -1.01 -3.44
C LYS A 20 -25.10 -1.74 -3.75
N THR A 21 -24.07 -1.01 -4.15
CA THR A 21 -22.78 -1.61 -4.52
C THR A 21 -21.84 -1.84 -3.33
N VAL A 22 -22.22 -1.36 -2.13
CA VAL A 22 -21.44 -1.51 -0.91
C VAL A 22 -22.07 -2.57 -0.03
N ARG A 23 -21.47 -3.75 0.01
CA ARG A 23 -21.89 -4.84 0.89
C ARG A 23 -20.77 -5.26 1.81
N TYR A 24 -21.03 -5.34 3.09
CA TYR A 24 -20.06 -5.78 4.08
C TYR A 24 -20.75 -6.55 5.22
N ASP A 25 -19.97 -7.41 5.86
CA ASP A 25 -20.33 -8.12 7.10
C ASP A 25 -19.41 -7.66 8.23
N ILE A 26 -19.87 -7.78 9.46
CA ILE A 26 -19.06 -7.46 10.66
C ILE A 26 -18.94 -8.72 11.49
N ARG A 27 -17.70 -9.13 11.75
CA ARG A 27 -17.39 -10.28 12.61
C ARG A 27 -16.42 -9.89 13.70
N ASP A 28 -16.69 -10.38 14.91
CA ASP A 28 -15.75 -10.34 16.00
C ASP A 28 -15.03 -11.70 16.07
N LEU A 29 -13.72 -11.68 15.80
CA LEU A 29 -12.87 -12.86 15.87
C LEU A 29 -11.85 -12.69 17.00
N THR A 30 -11.52 -13.80 17.68
CA THR A 30 -10.45 -13.77 18.68
C THR A 30 -9.08 -13.57 18.03
N VAL A 31 -8.13 -13.03 18.77
CA VAL A 31 -6.74 -12.89 18.33
C VAL A 31 -6.20 -14.23 17.84
N GLU A 32 -6.50 -15.35 18.54
CA GLU A 32 -6.07 -16.69 18.13
C GLU A 32 -6.65 -17.09 16.78
N GLN A 33 -7.95 -16.83 16.56
CA GLN A 33 -8.59 -17.13 15.26
C GLN A 33 -7.98 -16.32 14.12
N ILE A 34 -7.72 -15.03 14.35
CA ILE A 34 -7.10 -14.15 13.35
C ILE A 34 -5.70 -14.63 13.00
N VAL A 35 -4.89 -14.94 14.02
CA VAL A 35 -3.51 -15.42 13.83
C VAL A 35 -3.50 -16.76 13.11
N ASN A 36 -4.37 -17.70 13.50
CA ASN A 36 -4.46 -19.00 12.82
C ASN A 36 -4.88 -18.89 11.36
N LYS A 37 -5.84 -18.01 11.05
CA LYS A 37 -6.25 -17.74 9.66
C LYS A 37 -5.15 -17.08 8.84
N PHE A 38 -4.34 -16.23 9.47
CA PHE A 38 -3.20 -15.61 8.83
C PHE A 38 -2.03 -16.59 8.62
N ASP A 39 -1.76 -17.44 9.60
CA ASP A 39 -0.72 -18.47 9.49
C ASP A 39 -0.93 -19.40 8.30
N GLN A 40 -2.19 -19.74 7.98
CA GLN A 40 -2.52 -20.58 6.83
C GLN A 40 -2.05 -19.95 5.51
N SER A 41 -2.09 -18.62 5.41
CA SER A 41 -1.60 -17.91 4.22
C SER A 41 -0.07 -17.81 4.11
N LEU A 42 0.65 -18.20 5.15
CA LEU A 42 2.12 -18.19 5.15
C LEU A 42 2.71 -19.54 4.72
N SER A 43 1.88 -20.57 4.47
CA SER A 43 2.34 -21.86 3.94
C SER A 43 2.82 -21.70 2.50
N GLU A 44 3.80 -22.55 2.09
CA GLU A 44 4.30 -22.57 0.70
C GLU A 44 3.24 -23.04 -0.31
N ASP A 45 2.23 -23.78 0.16
CA ASP A 45 1.14 -24.29 -0.66
C ASP A 45 -0.05 -23.32 -0.79
N PHE A 46 0.01 -22.14 -0.14
CA PHE A 46 -1.09 -21.18 -0.21
C PHE A 46 -1.12 -20.48 -1.57
N ASP A 47 -2.24 -20.62 -2.27
CA ASP A 47 -2.56 -19.92 -3.49
C ASP A 47 -3.86 -19.12 -3.29
N GLU A 48 -3.80 -17.80 -3.44
CA GLU A 48 -4.94 -16.90 -3.30
C GLU A 48 -6.02 -17.10 -4.37
N GLU A 49 -5.68 -17.79 -5.47
CA GLU A 49 -6.60 -18.12 -6.58
C GLU A 49 -7.14 -19.55 -6.49
N SER A 50 -6.77 -20.34 -5.50
CA SER A 50 -7.32 -21.67 -5.27
C SER A 50 -8.61 -21.63 -4.45
N GLU A 51 -9.56 -22.53 -4.75
CA GLU A 51 -10.73 -22.72 -3.88
C GLU A 51 -10.28 -23.17 -2.48
N ALA A 52 -10.74 -22.45 -1.47
CA ALA A 52 -10.35 -22.73 -0.10
C ALA A 52 -11.12 -23.93 0.44
N ASP A 53 -10.40 -24.97 0.88
CA ASP A 53 -10.97 -25.99 1.78
C ASP A 53 -11.48 -25.36 3.10
N ASN A 54 -10.91 -24.21 3.48
CA ASN A 54 -11.29 -23.39 4.63
C ASN A 54 -11.59 -21.95 4.20
N THR A 55 -12.83 -21.52 4.27
CA THR A 55 -13.24 -20.13 4.00
C THR A 55 -12.60 -19.15 4.98
N GLY A 56 -12.20 -17.99 4.45
CA GLY A 56 -11.73 -16.87 5.26
C GLY A 56 -10.27 -16.97 5.72
N ILE A 57 -9.40 -17.64 4.97
CA ILE A 57 -7.94 -17.48 5.15
C ILE A 57 -7.61 -16.01 4.95
N ILE A 58 -6.92 -15.41 5.92
CA ILE A 58 -6.53 -14.01 5.87
C ILE A 58 -5.15 -13.92 5.22
N TYR A 59 -5.05 -13.18 4.13
CA TYR A 59 -3.76 -13.00 3.47
C TYR A 59 -3.42 -11.52 3.21
N ILE A 60 -2.13 -11.25 3.09
CA ILE A 60 -1.62 -9.92 2.78
C ILE A 60 -1.26 -9.92 1.30
N PRO A 61 -1.94 -9.10 0.48
CA PRO A 61 -1.65 -9.03 -0.94
C PRO A 61 -0.23 -8.50 -1.17
N GLU A 62 0.34 -8.82 -2.34
CA GLU A 62 1.73 -8.51 -2.65
C GLU A 62 2.08 -7.03 -2.52
N TYR A 63 1.15 -6.16 -2.88
CA TYR A 63 1.30 -4.72 -2.79
C TYR A 63 1.34 -4.16 -1.35
N GLN A 64 0.95 -4.97 -0.33
CA GLN A 64 0.99 -4.59 1.10
C GLN A 64 2.04 -5.36 1.90
N ARG A 65 2.94 -6.11 1.26
CA ARG A 65 3.89 -7.02 1.96
C ARG A 65 4.92 -6.31 2.84
N ASP A 66 5.11 -5.01 2.69
CA ASP A 66 6.09 -4.27 3.49
C ASP A 66 5.65 -4.11 4.94
N PHE A 67 6.48 -4.58 5.88
CA PHE A 67 6.28 -4.37 7.30
C PHE A 67 7.00 -3.10 7.74
N THR A 68 6.25 -2.07 8.12
CA THR A 68 6.78 -0.74 8.38
C THR A 68 6.81 -0.34 9.86
N TRP A 69 6.08 -1.05 10.72
CA TRP A 69 6.07 -0.73 12.15
C TRP A 69 7.39 -1.09 12.83
N ASP A 70 7.93 -0.14 13.59
CA ASP A 70 9.03 -0.40 14.48
C ASP A 70 8.61 -1.21 15.73
N SER A 71 9.58 -1.70 16.48
CA SER A 71 9.33 -2.51 17.68
C SER A 71 8.54 -1.77 18.75
N ASN A 72 8.69 -0.45 18.87
CA ASN A 72 7.96 0.34 19.86
C ASN A 72 6.46 0.39 19.53
N ARG A 73 6.11 0.61 18.26
CA ARG A 73 4.72 0.65 17.81
C ARG A 73 4.07 -0.72 17.94
N GLN A 74 4.81 -1.79 17.64
CA GLN A 74 4.37 -3.16 17.85
C GLN A 74 4.09 -3.44 19.33
N ALA A 75 5.04 -3.11 20.21
CA ALA A 75 4.88 -3.30 21.65
C ALA A 75 3.69 -2.51 22.22
N LYS A 76 3.45 -1.28 21.75
CA LYS A 76 2.29 -0.46 22.15
C LYS A 76 0.95 -1.08 21.72
N LEU A 77 0.87 -1.76 20.59
CA LEU A 77 -0.34 -2.51 20.22
C LEU A 77 -0.60 -3.65 21.23
N ILE A 78 0.43 -4.43 21.55
CA ILE A 78 0.30 -5.52 22.52
C ILE A 78 -0.07 -4.98 23.91
N GLU A 79 0.54 -3.87 24.36
CA GLU A 79 0.18 -3.18 25.59
C GLU A 79 -1.31 -2.80 25.60
N SER A 80 -1.82 -2.25 24.48
CA SER A 80 -3.23 -1.86 24.35
C SER A 80 -4.17 -3.06 24.50
N ILE A 81 -3.83 -4.20 23.90
CA ILE A 81 -4.61 -5.45 24.03
C ILE A 81 -4.58 -5.97 25.46
N ILE A 82 -3.41 -5.98 26.12
CA ILE A 82 -3.26 -6.43 27.51
C ILE A 82 -4.06 -5.55 28.47
N LEU A 83 -4.14 -4.25 28.20
CA LEU A 83 -4.90 -3.27 29.00
C LEU A 83 -6.40 -3.28 28.67
N GLY A 84 -6.83 -3.96 27.60
CA GLY A 84 -8.23 -3.95 27.14
C GLY A 84 -8.63 -2.61 26.49
N LEU A 85 -7.67 -1.85 25.98
CA LEU A 85 -7.95 -0.62 25.22
C LEU A 85 -8.52 -0.96 23.84
N PRO A 86 -9.45 -0.13 23.30
CA PRO A 86 -10.02 -0.38 21.99
C PRO A 86 -8.95 -0.29 20.89
N VAL A 87 -8.92 -1.32 20.05
CA VAL A 87 -8.04 -1.41 18.88
C VAL A 87 -8.87 -1.06 17.63
N PRO A 88 -8.33 -0.29 16.67
CA PRO A 88 -9.02 0.00 15.42
C PRO A 88 -9.44 -1.28 14.68
N PHE A 89 -10.56 -1.21 13.95
CA PHE A 89 -11.12 -2.32 13.19
C PHE A 89 -10.13 -2.81 12.13
N ILE A 90 -10.15 -4.10 11.85
CA ILE A 90 -9.43 -4.69 10.72
C ILE A 90 -10.38 -4.73 9.54
N PHE A 91 -9.93 -4.31 8.37
CA PHE A 91 -10.71 -4.33 7.15
C PHE A 91 -10.13 -5.36 6.20
N VAL A 92 -11.00 -6.25 5.72
CA VAL A 92 -10.66 -7.28 4.74
C VAL A 92 -11.66 -7.27 3.59
N ALA A 93 -11.26 -7.73 2.42
CA ALA A 93 -12.14 -7.94 1.27
C ALA A 93 -12.16 -9.43 0.92
N GLU A 94 -13.34 -10.01 0.80
CA GLU A 94 -13.50 -11.37 0.35
C GLU A 94 -13.27 -11.45 -1.16
N ASN A 95 -12.42 -12.39 -1.59
CA ASN A 95 -12.22 -12.66 -2.99
C ASN A 95 -13.19 -13.76 -3.48
N LYS A 96 -13.24 -14.01 -4.77
CA LYS A 96 -14.13 -15.02 -5.40
C LYS A 96 -13.88 -16.47 -4.94
N TYR A 97 -12.78 -16.71 -4.25
CA TYR A 97 -12.42 -18.03 -3.71
C TYR A 97 -12.69 -18.16 -2.20
N GLY A 98 -13.28 -17.13 -1.58
CA GLY A 98 -13.61 -17.13 -0.15
C GLY A 98 -12.45 -16.78 0.77
N HIS A 99 -11.29 -16.34 0.25
CA HIS A 99 -10.19 -15.82 1.03
C HIS A 99 -10.37 -14.34 1.35
N TRP A 100 -9.76 -13.88 2.44
CA TRP A 100 -9.89 -12.51 2.93
C TRP A 100 -8.59 -11.73 2.73
N GLU A 101 -8.59 -10.91 1.72
CA GLU A 101 -7.51 -9.97 1.42
C GLU A 101 -7.52 -8.82 2.43
N ILE A 102 -6.39 -8.52 3.07
CA ILE A 102 -6.31 -7.41 4.03
C ILE A 102 -6.34 -6.08 3.28
N VAL A 103 -7.32 -5.24 3.62
CA VAL A 103 -7.45 -3.86 3.17
C VAL A 103 -6.74 -2.90 4.13
N ASP A 104 -6.99 -3.02 5.45
CA ASP A 104 -6.28 -2.32 6.51
C ASP A 104 -6.12 -3.20 7.75
N GLY A 105 -5.01 -3.05 8.43
CA GLY A 105 -4.68 -3.83 9.63
C GLY A 105 -3.56 -4.84 9.44
N SER A 106 -2.90 -4.88 8.28
CA SER A 106 -1.78 -5.80 7.99
C SER A 106 -0.68 -5.72 9.05
N GLN A 107 -0.30 -4.53 9.48
CA GLN A 107 0.72 -4.31 10.52
C GLN A 107 0.27 -4.86 11.88
N ARG A 108 -1.03 -4.73 12.21
CA ARG A 108 -1.62 -5.25 13.45
C ARG A 108 -1.62 -6.78 13.46
N ILE A 109 -2.08 -7.42 12.39
CA ILE A 109 -2.11 -8.88 12.27
C ILE A 109 -0.69 -9.45 12.34
N ARG A 110 0.27 -8.88 11.61
CA ARG A 110 1.67 -9.29 11.66
C ARG A 110 2.27 -9.15 13.05
N THR A 111 1.94 -8.07 13.77
CA THR A 111 2.40 -7.85 15.13
C THR A 111 1.84 -8.90 16.10
N LEU A 112 0.55 -9.21 15.98
CA LEU A 112 -0.09 -10.26 16.79
C LEU A 112 0.51 -11.63 16.51
N ASN A 113 0.70 -11.95 15.24
CA ASN A 113 1.35 -13.19 14.83
C ASN A 113 2.78 -13.28 15.38
N ALA A 114 3.59 -12.24 15.19
CA ALA A 114 4.95 -12.20 15.69
C ALA A 114 5.02 -12.35 17.22
N PHE A 115 4.11 -11.71 17.95
CA PHE A 115 4.08 -11.82 19.41
C PHE A 115 3.69 -13.22 19.88
N ILE A 116 2.60 -13.80 19.36
CA ILE A 116 2.14 -15.15 19.76
C ILE A 116 3.17 -16.23 19.41
N LYS A 117 3.99 -16.03 18.38
CA LYS A 117 5.06 -16.95 17.95
C LYS A 117 6.41 -16.68 18.61
N ASP A 118 6.48 -15.84 19.64
CA ASP A 118 7.71 -15.44 20.35
C ASP A 118 8.76 -14.75 19.45
N ASN A 119 8.33 -14.16 18.34
CA ASN A 119 9.20 -13.39 17.45
C ASN A 119 9.21 -11.88 17.76
N LEU A 120 8.51 -11.45 18.81
CA LEU A 120 8.45 -10.06 19.27
C LEU A 120 8.65 -9.99 20.78
N GLU A 121 9.79 -9.44 21.20
CA GLU A 121 10.06 -9.07 22.59
C GLU A 121 9.48 -7.69 22.88
N LEU A 122 8.74 -7.54 23.98
CA LEU A 122 8.16 -6.25 24.38
C LEU A 122 9.25 -5.30 24.86
N LYS A 123 9.30 -4.09 24.30
CA LYS A 123 10.32 -3.07 24.61
C LYS A 123 9.69 -1.67 24.70
N ASN A 124 10.30 -0.84 25.54
CA ASN A 124 9.94 0.58 25.66
C ASN A 124 8.46 0.83 26.02
N LEU A 125 7.86 -0.09 26.77
CA LEU A 125 6.54 0.11 27.36
C LEU A 125 6.65 1.10 28.52
N GLU A 126 5.78 2.10 28.52
CA GLU A 126 5.75 3.14 29.55
C GLU A 126 4.73 2.81 30.65
N THR A 127 3.57 2.27 30.28
CA THR A 127 2.50 1.93 31.22
C THR A 127 2.75 0.58 31.87
N LEU A 128 2.98 -0.47 31.08
CA LEU A 128 3.30 -1.81 31.55
C LEU A 128 4.81 -2.06 31.57
N PHE A 129 5.59 -1.11 32.10
CA PHE A 129 7.05 -1.13 32.05
C PHE A 129 7.69 -2.41 32.59
N LYS A 130 7.01 -3.14 33.50
CA LYS A 130 7.46 -4.43 34.02
C LYS A 130 7.41 -5.57 33.00
N LEU A 131 6.70 -5.39 31.88
CA LEU A 131 6.67 -6.34 30.78
C LEU A 131 7.78 -6.12 29.74
N ASN A 132 8.61 -5.09 29.92
CA ASN A 132 9.77 -4.92 29.05
C ASN A 132 10.71 -6.11 29.16
N GLY A 133 11.11 -6.66 28.02
CA GLY A 133 11.93 -7.87 27.93
C GLY A 133 11.14 -9.17 27.83
N PHE A 134 9.82 -9.16 27.98
CA PHE A 134 9.00 -10.37 27.94
C PHE A 134 8.64 -10.79 26.51
N LEU A 135 8.68 -12.10 26.30
CA LEU A 135 8.06 -12.80 25.17
C LEU A 135 6.66 -13.30 25.57
N PHE A 136 5.87 -13.73 24.61
CA PHE A 136 4.52 -14.22 24.86
C PHE A 136 4.52 -15.48 25.75
N SER A 137 5.42 -16.43 25.48
CA SER A 137 5.54 -17.69 26.26
C SER A 137 5.96 -17.48 27.73
N GLU A 138 6.56 -16.34 28.05
CA GLU A 138 6.99 -15.98 29.39
C GLU A 138 5.86 -15.38 30.24
N LEU A 139 4.73 -15.07 29.63
CA LEU A 139 3.53 -14.63 30.33
C LEU A 139 2.86 -15.81 31.06
N SER A 140 2.14 -15.53 32.14
CA SER A 140 1.35 -16.58 32.80
C SER A 140 0.31 -17.18 31.84
N ASN A 141 0.01 -18.48 31.99
CA ASN A 141 -0.98 -19.18 31.14
C ASN A 141 -2.34 -18.44 31.08
N SER A 142 -2.77 -17.89 32.22
CA SER A 142 -4.02 -17.10 32.27
C SER A 142 -3.93 -15.81 31.44
N ARG A 143 -2.75 -15.16 31.40
CA ARG A 143 -2.55 -13.96 30.61
C ARG A 143 -2.49 -14.32 29.11
N GLN A 144 -1.79 -15.38 28.76
CA GLN A 144 -1.74 -15.89 27.40
C GLN A 144 -3.14 -16.21 26.87
N ALA A 145 -3.95 -16.94 27.64
CA ALA A 145 -5.34 -17.24 27.27
C ALA A 145 -6.16 -15.97 27.06
N LYS A 146 -6.10 -15.00 27.99
CA LYS A 146 -6.82 -13.73 27.84
C LYS A 146 -6.44 -12.94 26.59
N ILE A 147 -5.17 -12.93 26.19
CA ILE A 147 -4.71 -12.27 24.98
C ILE A 147 -5.27 -13.01 23.74
N LYS A 148 -5.19 -14.33 23.72
CA LYS A 148 -5.72 -15.17 22.65
C LYS A 148 -7.23 -15.01 22.46
N ASP A 149 -7.98 -14.92 23.55
CA ASP A 149 -9.43 -14.79 23.59
C ASP A 149 -9.92 -13.35 23.34
N THR A 150 -9.01 -12.35 23.30
CA THR A 150 -9.41 -10.97 23.02
C THR A 150 -10.06 -10.89 21.65
N ALA A 151 -11.31 -10.41 21.60
CA ALA A 151 -12.04 -10.21 20.36
C ALA A 151 -11.62 -8.93 19.67
N LEU A 152 -11.33 -9.03 18.37
CA LEU A 152 -11.10 -7.90 17.48
C LEU A 152 -12.16 -7.88 16.40
N ARG A 153 -12.61 -6.70 16.05
CA ARG A 153 -13.64 -6.51 15.05
C ARG A 153 -13.07 -6.44 13.65
N LEU A 154 -13.61 -7.28 12.77
CA LEU A 154 -13.33 -7.30 11.34
C LEU A 154 -14.53 -6.76 10.57
N ILE A 155 -14.26 -5.92 9.58
CA ILE A 155 -15.23 -5.52 8.56
C ILE A 155 -14.82 -6.23 7.28
N ILE A 156 -15.71 -7.10 6.78
CA ILE A 156 -15.45 -7.97 5.62
C ILE A 156 -16.26 -7.43 4.46
N LEU A 157 -15.59 -6.85 3.47
CA LEU A 157 -16.22 -6.46 2.22
C LEU A 157 -16.59 -7.72 1.44
N SER A 158 -17.85 -7.81 1.01
CA SER A 158 -18.33 -8.94 0.22
C SER A 158 -17.61 -9.01 -1.13
N GLU A 159 -17.48 -10.21 -1.69
CA GLU A 159 -17.01 -10.44 -3.05
C GLU A 159 -17.81 -9.66 -4.10
N GLU A 160 -19.12 -9.45 -3.84
CA GLU A 160 -20.01 -8.68 -4.71
C GLU A 160 -19.70 -7.18 -4.75
N THR A 161 -18.84 -6.68 -3.84
CA THR A 161 -18.44 -5.28 -3.83
C THR A 161 -17.51 -5.02 -5.01
N THR A 162 -17.83 -4.02 -5.82
CA THR A 162 -17.05 -3.71 -7.02
C THR A 162 -15.63 -3.27 -6.68
N ASP A 163 -14.68 -3.53 -7.57
CA ASP A 163 -13.27 -3.14 -7.38
C ASP A 163 -13.08 -1.63 -7.22
N GLU A 164 -13.98 -0.84 -7.81
CA GLU A 164 -13.98 0.62 -7.66
C GLU A 164 -14.32 1.01 -6.21
N VAL A 165 -15.34 0.39 -5.62
CA VAL A 165 -15.73 0.62 -4.23
C VAL A 165 -14.67 0.09 -3.27
N LYS A 166 -14.09 -1.09 -3.53
CA LYS A 166 -12.97 -1.62 -2.73
C LYS A 166 -11.80 -0.64 -2.72
N ARG A 167 -11.44 -0.07 -3.87
CA ARG A 167 -10.36 0.94 -3.99
C ARG A 167 -10.68 2.25 -3.27
N ASP A 168 -11.90 2.78 -3.44
CA ASP A 168 -12.31 4.01 -2.75
C ASP A 168 -12.29 3.83 -1.23
N MET A 169 -12.76 2.69 -0.72
CA MET A 169 -12.68 2.35 0.70
C MET A 169 -11.23 2.22 1.17
N PHE A 170 -10.38 1.52 0.41
CA PHE A 170 -8.96 1.40 0.69
C PHE A 170 -8.30 2.77 0.85
N GLU A 171 -8.55 3.69 -0.07
CA GLU A 171 -8.02 5.05 0.01
C GLU A 171 -8.53 5.82 1.22
N ARG A 172 -9.83 5.73 1.52
CA ARG A 172 -10.45 6.45 2.64
C ARG A 172 -9.98 5.93 4.00
N ILE A 173 -9.87 4.62 4.16
CA ILE A 173 -9.44 3.98 5.40
C ILE A 173 -7.96 4.27 5.65
N ASN A 174 -7.11 4.11 4.63
CA ASN A 174 -5.67 4.33 4.78
C ASN A 174 -5.29 5.82 4.96
N LYS A 175 -6.08 6.75 4.45
CA LYS A 175 -5.87 8.20 4.71
C LYS A 175 -6.03 8.59 6.18
N GLY A 176 -6.63 7.73 7.02
CA GLY A 176 -6.89 8.02 8.45
C GLY A 176 -5.89 7.44 9.45
N SER A 177 -5.09 6.42 9.11
CA SER A 177 -4.27 5.70 10.10
C SER A 177 -2.79 5.97 9.99
N ASP A 178 -2.05 5.85 9.09
CA ASP A 178 -0.66 6.29 8.87
C ASP A 178 -0.62 6.80 7.43
N LEU A 179 -0.30 8.05 7.23
CA LEU A 179 -0.27 8.63 5.90
C LEU A 179 0.60 7.75 4.99
N LEU A 180 -0.04 6.78 4.32
CA LEU A 180 0.63 6.06 3.24
C LEU A 180 1.21 7.09 2.29
N LYS A 181 2.45 6.94 1.91
CA LYS A 181 3.01 7.80 0.89
C LYS A 181 2.27 7.58 -0.43
N PRO A 182 2.28 8.58 -1.31
CA PRO A 182 1.52 8.50 -2.56
C PRO A 182 1.76 7.21 -3.35
N MET A 183 2.98 6.67 -3.36
CA MET A 183 3.27 5.45 -4.12
C MET A 183 2.76 4.18 -3.44
N GLU A 184 2.76 4.12 -2.11
CA GLU A 184 2.15 3.03 -1.35
C GLU A 184 0.65 2.92 -1.64
N ASN A 185 -0.05 4.08 -1.67
CA ASN A 185 -1.46 4.15 -2.06
C ASN A 185 -1.69 3.69 -3.51
N ARG A 186 -0.82 4.11 -4.44
CA ARG A 186 -0.93 3.77 -5.86
C ARG A 186 -0.76 2.29 -6.11
N LYS A 187 0.15 1.62 -5.41
CA LYS A 187 0.35 0.18 -5.55
C LYS A 187 -0.93 -0.60 -5.25
N GLY A 188 -1.64 -0.20 -4.18
CA GLY A 188 -2.91 -0.82 -3.79
C GLY A 188 -4.08 -0.49 -4.72
N SER A 189 -4.17 0.79 -5.14
CA SER A 189 -5.32 1.28 -5.92
C SER A 189 -5.22 1.01 -7.41
N TYR A 190 -4.01 0.86 -7.97
CA TYR A 190 -3.74 0.78 -9.40
C TYR A 190 -2.74 -0.34 -9.73
N SER A 191 -3.05 -1.58 -9.33
CA SER A 191 -2.26 -2.76 -9.70
C SER A 191 -2.34 -3.01 -11.21
N GLY A 192 -1.24 -3.53 -11.79
CA GLY A 192 -1.16 -3.86 -13.22
C GLY A 192 0.27 -3.97 -13.71
N ASP A 193 0.45 -4.39 -14.96
CA ASP A 193 1.77 -4.73 -15.53
C ASP A 193 2.74 -3.54 -15.52
N PHE A 194 2.26 -2.33 -15.76
CA PHE A 194 3.13 -1.16 -15.70
C PHE A 194 3.51 -0.81 -14.25
N THR A 195 2.59 -0.99 -13.29
CA THR A 195 2.91 -0.84 -11.88
C THR A 195 4.00 -1.84 -11.48
N ASN A 196 3.84 -3.11 -11.82
CA ASN A 196 4.83 -4.16 -11.54
C ASN A 196 6.19 -3.82 -12.17
N PHE A 197 6.21 -3.35 -13.41
CA PHE A 197 7.43 -2.89 -14.08
C PHE A 197 8.13 -1.76 -13.32
N VAL A 198 7.40 -0.77 -12.82
CA VAL A 198 7.98 0.33 -12.01
C VAL A 198 8.65 -0.21 -10.76
N TYR A 199 8.01 -1.16 -10.07
CA TYR A 199 8.56 -1.78 -8.86
C TYR A 199 9.78 -2.65 -9.15
N GLU A 200 9.73 -3.48 -10.20
CA GLU A 200 10.85 -4.29 -10.66
C GLU A 200 12.07 -3.40 -10.95
N LYS A 201 11.89 -2.36 -11.77
CA LYS A 201 12.98 -1.45 -12.13
C LYS A 201 13.52 -0.66 -10.93
N ALA A 202 12.67 -0.22 -10.02
CA ALA A 202 13.08 0.46 -8.80
C ALA A 202 13.96 -0.44 -7.90
N SER A 203 13.76 -1.75 -7.94
CA SER A 203 14.53 -2.73 -7.16
C SER A 203 15.88 -3.08 -7.75
N GLU A 204 16.16 -2.79 -9.03
CA GLU A 204 17.41 -3.11 -9.70
C GLU A 204 18.61 -2.38 -9.07
N ASP A 205 19.73 -3.09 -8.92
CA ASP A 205 20.96 -2.55 -8.30
C ASP A 205 21.49 -1.29 -8.98
N ASN A 206 21.30 -1.19 -10.29
CA ASN A 206 21.69 -0.01 -11.05
C ASN A 206 20.91 1.23 -10.60
N LEU A 207 19.60 1.09 -10.47
CA LEU A 207 18.74 2.20 -10.03
C LEU A 207 18.92 2.51 -8.54
N ARG A 208 19.15 1.50 -7.71
CA ARG A 208 19.50 1.67 -6.29
C ARG A 208 20.78 2.50 -6.12
N ARG A 209 21.77 2.26 -6.93
CA ARG A 209 23.03 3.05 -6.94
C ARG A 209 22.84 4.46 -7.47
N MET A 210 21.98 4.65 -8.45
CA MET A 210 21.65 5.98 -9.00
C MET A 210 20.83 6.84 -8.04
N ILE A 211 19.91 6.22 -7.28
CA ILE A 211 19.04 6.87 -6.30
C ILE A 211 19.30 6.26 -4.91
N PRO A 212 20.41 6.62 -4.26
CA PRO A 212 20.68 6.12 -2.92
C PRO A 212 19.69 6.76 -1.95
N LEU A 213 18.86 5.94 -1.31
CA LEU A 213 17.90 6.34 -0.28
C LEU A 213 18.32 5.74 1.06
N GLY A 214 17.95 6.41 2.15
CA GLY A 214 18.05 5.82 3.48
C GLY A 214 17.01 4.69 3.64
N SER A 215 17.25 3.76 4.56
CA SER A 215 16.39 2.59 4.79
C SER A 215 14.92 2.94 5.05
N TRP A 216 14.64 4.08 5.68
CA TRP A 216 13.29 4.57 5.91
C TRP A 216 12.58 4.99 4.61
N SER A 217 13.27 5.72 3.74
CA SER A 217 12.73 6.16 2.44
C SER A 217 12.55 5.00 1.46
N GLU A 218 13.41 3.98 1.52
CA GLU A 218 13.23 2.74 0.75
C GLU A 218 11.97 1.99 1.16
N LYS A 219 11.75 1.80 2.46
CA LYS A 219 10.53 1.17 2.98
C LYS A 219 9.26 1.93 2.61
N ARG A 220 9.35 3.23 2.35
CA ARG A 220 8.22 4.10 1.98
C ARG A 220 8.07 4.28 0.47
N GLN A 221 8.73 3.43 -0.34
CA GLN A 221 8.58 3.37 -1.80
C GLN A 221 8.88 4.71 -2.51
N GLU A 222 9.83 5.48 -1.97
CA GLU A 222 10.20 6.78 -2.55
C GLU A 222 10.92 6.64 -3.89
N ARG A 223 11.64 5.52 -4.11
CA ARG A 223 12.33 5.27 -5.39
C ARG A 223 11.33 4.98 -6.49
N GLU A 224 10.30 4.20 -6.21
CA GLU A 224 9.19 3.89 -7.10
C GLU A 224 8.42 5.16 -7.47
N GLU A 225 8.13 6.01 -6.50
CA GLU A 225 7.47 7.31 -6.73
C GLU A 225 8.32 8.21 -7.65
N LEU A 226 9.62 8.28 -7.44
CA LEU A 226 10.53 9.07 -8.27
C LEU A 226 10.61 8.52 -9.70
N LEU A 227 10.61 7.19 -9.85
CA LEU A 227 10.62 6.54 -11.15
C LEU A 227 9.31 6.76 -11.91
N LEU A 228 8.18 6.65 -11.25
CA LEU A 228 6.87 6.94 -11.84
C LEU A 228 6.77 8.41 -12.30
N ARG A 229 7.25 9.35 -11.49
CA ARG A 229 7.33 10.78 -11.84
C ARG A 229 8.21 11.01 -13.07
N PHE A 230 9.33 10.31 -13.13
CA PHE A 230 10.23 10.38 -14.27
C PHE A 230 9.53 9.97 -15.57
N PHE A 231 8.87 8.82 -15.60
CA PHE A 231 8.15 8.36 -16.78
C PHE A 231 6.98 9.27 -17.16
N GLY A 232 6.19 9.70 -16.17
CA GLY A 232 5.06 10.60 -16.41
C GLY A 232 5.49 11.94 -17.02
N LEU A 233 6.57 12.52 -16.50
CA LEU A 233 7.12 13.77 -17.04
C LEU A 233 7.75 13.57 -18.41
N LEU A 234 8.47 12.47 -18.63
CA LEU A 234 9.09 12.17 -19.92
C LEU A 234 8.07 12.08 -21.07
N GLU A 235 6.95 11.43 -20.83
CA GLU A 235 5.93 11.26 -21.88
C GLU A 235 5.07 12.51 -22.13
N ASN A 236 4.86 13.31 -21.10
CA ASN A 236 4.00 14.48 -21.23
C ASN A 236 4.74 15.77 -21.64
N TYR A 237 6.05 15.68 -21.80
CA TYR A 237 6.84 16.82 -22.28
C TYR A 237 6.50 17.18 -23.74
N PRO A 238 6.38 18.48 -24.11
CA PRO A 238 6.62 19.69 -23.32
C PRO A 238 5.38 20.26 -22.60
N LYS A 239 4.22 19.58 -22.63
CA LYS A 239 2.95 20.11 -22.13
C LYS A 239 2.94 20.34 -20.60
N GLY A 240 3.88 19.71 -19.88
CA GLY A 240 3.94 19.81 -18.40
C GLY A 240 2.79 19.08 -17.71
N ILE A 241 2.75 19.17 -16.39
CA ILE A 241 1.65 18.60 -15.59
C ILE A 241 0.49 19.59 -15.64
N ALA A 242 -0.71 19.10 -15.99
CA ALA A 242 -1.92 19.91 -16.01
C ALA A 242 -2.25 20.51 -14.63
N ASP A 243 -3.11 21.52 -14.58
CA ASP A 243 -3.51 22.25 -13.36
C ASP A 243 -4.17 21.39 -12.27
N THR A 244 -4.39 20.10 -12.53
CA THR A 244 -4.96 19.12 -11.59
C THR A 244 -4.02 18.69 -10.47
N GLY A 245 -2.75 19.11 -10.49
CA GLY A 245 -1.72 18.73 -9.52
C GLY A 245 -1.00 17.42 -9.84
N VAL A 246 0.24 17.29 -9.34
CA VAL A 246 1.15 16.17 -9.64
C VAL A 246 0.56 14.82 -9.23
N ALA A 247 -0.09 14.74 -8.06
CA ALA A 247 -0.62 13.49 -7.55
C ALA A 247 -1.69 12.91 -8.50
N LYS A 248 -2.71 13.70 -8.82
CA LYS A 248 -3.80 13.28 -9.71
C LYS A 248 -3.32 12.97 -11.13
N TYR A 249 -2.33 13.73 -11.61
CA TYR A 249 -1.70 13.44 -12.90
C TYR A 249 -1.04 12.05 -12.91
N LEU A 250 -0.28 11.71 -11.88
CA LEU A 250 0.40 10.42 -11.77
C LEU A 250 -0.57 9.25 -11.59
N ASP A 251 -1.68 9.47 -10.88
CA ASP A 251 -2.75 8.49 -10.73
C ASP A 251 -3.37 8.14 -12.10
N ASN A 252 -3.74 9.17 -12.87
CA ASN A 252 -4.28 8.98 -14.21
C ASN A 252 -3.24 8.34 -15.16
N PHE A 253 -2.00 8.78 -15.10
CA PHE A 253 -0.90 8.24 -15.91
C PHE A 253 -0.69 6.74 -15.63
N LEU A 254 -0.69 6.35 -14.37
CA LEU A 254 -0.52 4.95 -13.97
C LEU A 254 -1.69 4.08 -14.47
N GLN A 255 -2.94 4.57 -14.33
CA GLN A 255 -4.12 3.87 -14.85
C GLN A 255 -4.09 3.69 -16.37
N GLU A 256 -3.76 4.75 -17.12
CA GLU A 256 -3.68 4.68 -18.58
C GLU A 256 -2.59 3.71 -19.04
N LYS A 257 -1.44 3.74 -18.36
CA LYS A 257 -0.33 2.84 -18.69
C LYS A 257 -0.65 1.39 -18.37
N ASN A 258 -1.26 1.09 -17.24
CA ASN A 258 -1.68 -0.28 -16.93
C ASN A 258 -2.66 -0.85 -17.98
N LYS A 259 -3.51 -0.01 -18.59
CA LYS A 259 -4.43 -0.43 -19.67
C LYS A 259 -3.75 -0.68 -21.02
N SER A 260 -2.65 0.02 -21.30
CA SER A 260 -1.98 0.03 -22.62
C SER A 260 -0.55 -0.51 -22.59
N TYR A 261 -0.12 -1.11 -21.47
CA TYR A 261 1.25 -1.59 -21.32
C TYR A 261 1.54 -2.80 -22.22
N SER A 262 2.69 -2.76 -22.89
CA SER A 262 3.12 -3.79 -23.80
C SER A 262 4.62 -4.10 -23.62
N ASN A 263 5.05 -5.24 -24.16
CA ASN A 263 6.48 -5.62 -24.17
C ASN A 263 7.35 -4.56 -24.88
N ASP A 264 6.84 -3.92 -25.93
CA ASP A 264 7.57 -2.86 -26.64
C ASP A 264 7.75 -1.61 -25.77
N ALA A 265 6.74 -1.26 -24.98
CA ALA A 265 6.83 -0.18 -24.00
C ALA A 265 7.85 -0.52 -22.91
N SER A 266 7.87 -1.76 -22.42
CA SER A 266 8.85 -2.26 -21.46
C SER A 266 10.27 -2.11 -21.97
N LEU A 267 10.53 -2.56 -23.20
CA LEU A 267 11.83 -2.43 -23.85
C LEU A 267 12.26 -0.98 -24.02
N LYS A 268 11.33 -0.11 -24.46
CA LYS A 268 11.59 1.33 -24.59
C LYS A 268 12.01 1.95 -23.26
N TYR A 269 11.25 1.74 -22.18
CA TYR A 269 11.56 2.30 -20.88
C TYR A 269 12.87 1.73 -20.31
N THR A 270 13.13 0.43 -20.50
CA THR A 270 14.38 -0.19 -20.05
C THR A 270 15.59 0.40 -20.78
N LYS A 271 15.53 0.63 -22.11
CA LYS A 271 16.60 1.31 -22.85
C LYS A 271 16.84 2.74 -22.33
N ILE A 272 15.77 3.48 -22.05
CA ILE A 272 15.86 4.82 -21.47
C ILE A 272 16.58 4.79 -20.12
N LEU A 273 16.20 3.88 -19.22
CA LEU A 273 16.85 3.76 -17.91
C LEU A 273 18.33 3.36 -18.01
N ASN A 274 18.68 2.44 -18.91
CA ASN A 274 20.06 2.04 -19.11
C ASN A 274 20.95 3.15 -19.71
N GLY A 275 20.37 4.07 -20.47
CA GLY A 275 21.05 5.25 -20.99
C GLY A 275 21.23 6.40 -20.00
N LEU A 276 20.60 6.33 -18.81
CA LEU A 276 20.70 7.36 -17.80
C LEU A 276 22.03 7.21 -17.02
N SER A 277 22.83 8.28 -16.98
CA SER A 277 23.95 8.37 -16.04
C SER A 277 23.46 8.76 -14.64
N SER A 278 24.22 8.34 -13.62
CA SER A 278 23.93 8.72 -12.23
C SER A 278 23.90 10.23 -12.01
N GLU A 279 24.60 11.00 -12.84
CA GLU A 279 24.64 12.46 -12.79
C GLU A 279 23.32 13.09 -13.27
N VAL A 280 22.72 12.55 -14.33
CA VAL A 280 21.43 12.98 -14.86
C VAL A 280 20.33 12.75 -13.83
N PHE A 281 20.31 11.58 -13.22
CA PHE A 281 19.31 11.25 -12.21
C PHE A 281 19.49 12.06 -10.91
N LYS A 282 20.74 12.28 -10.47
CA LYS A 282 21.05 13.15 -9.32
C LYS A 282 20.60 14.59 -9.57
N ASN A 283 20.75 15.10 -10.76
CA ASN A 283 20.29 16.43 -11.12
C ASN A 283 18.78 16.53 -11.19
N PHE A 284 18.09 15.45 -11.58
CA PHE A 284 16.63 15.34 -11.53
C PHE A 284 16.08 15.29 -10.10
N THR A 285 16.72 14.54 -9.21
CA THR A 285 16.26 14.30 -7.83
C THR A 285 16.67 15.38 -6.83
N ARG A 286 17.83 16.05 -7.00
CA ARG A 286 18.32 17.11 -6.11
C ARG A 286 17.53 18.41 -6.12
N GLY A 287 16.59 18.58 -7.00
CA GLY A 287 15.74 19.75 -7.04
C GLY A 287 14.60 19.70 -6.04
N GLY A 288 14.91 19.65 -4.76
CA GLY A 288 13.93 19.81 -3.70
C GLY A 288 12.99 20.99 -3.97
N SER A 289 11.73 20.72 -4.14
CA SER A 289 10.63 21.61 -4.53
C SER A 289 10.37 21.64 -6.05
N LEU A 290 9.50 20.77 -6.45
CA LEU A 290 8.83 20.72 -7.76
C LEU A 290 8.02 22.00 -8.12
N HIS A 291 8.15 23.07 -7.32
CA HIS A 291 7.34 24.28 -7.45
C HIS A 291 7.88 25.33 -8.46
N LYS A 292 9.02 25.08 -9.11
CA LYS A 292 9.51 25.98 -10.16
C LYS A 292 9.44 25.28 -11.52
N LYS A 293 8.34 25.50 -12.22
CA LYS A 293 8.00 25.00 -13.57
C LYS A 293 9.16 25.13 -14.57
N GLU A 294 9.85 26.25 -14.56
CA GLU A 294 10.97 26.55 -15.47
C GLU A 294 12.24 25.71 -15.24
N LYS A 295 12.59 25.41 -13.98
CA LYS A 295 13.73 24.55 -13.66
C LYS A 295 13.50 23.09 -14.02
N LEU A 296 12.26 22.63 -13.96
CA LEU A 296 11.88 21.27 -14.32
C LEU A 296 11.92 21.08 -15.85
N ILE A 297 11.44 22.06 -16.60
CA ILE A 297 11.43 22.06 -18.09
C ILE A 297 12.88 21.98 -18.62
N GLY A 298 13.79 22.82 -18.14
CA GLY A 298 15.19 22.81 -18.57
C GLY A 298 15.94 21.49 -18.25
N ARG A 299 15.52 20.79 -17.19
CA ARG A 299 16.07 19.46 -16.84
C ARG A 299 15.55 18.34 -17.72
N ILE A 300 14.29 18.42 -18.13
CA ILE A 300 13.67 17.46 -19.05
C ILE A 300 14.25 17.66 -20.46
N ASP A 301 14.50 18.87 -20.91
CA ASP A 301 15.20 19.15 -22.17
C ASP A 301 16.60 18.54 -22.20
N PHE A 302 17.33 18.67 -21.10
CA PHE A 302 18.66 18.06 -20.95
C PHE A 302 18.60 16.53 -21.03
N ILE A 303 17.61 15.91 -20.38
CA ILE A 303 17.38 14.46 -20.43
C ILE A 303 16.98 14.00 -21.84
N LYS A 304 16.11 14.73 -22.53
CA LYS A 304 15.74 14.43 -23.92
C LYS A 304 16.94 14.51 -24.86
N THR A 305 17.75 15.53 -24.75
CA THR A 305 18.97 15.69 -25.58
C THR A 305 19.95 14.55 -25.34
N LEU A 306 20.06 14.05 -24.11
CA LEU A 306 20.88 12.88 -23.80
C LEU A 306 20.29 11.58 -24.35
N LEU A 307 18.96 11.43 -24.28
CA LEU A 307 18.26 10.24 -24.81
C LEU A 307 18.30 10.20 -26.33
N GLU A 308 18.14 11.30 -27.01
CA GLU A 308 18.28 11.41 -28.48
C GLU A 308 19.69 11.03 -28.92
N LYS A 309 20.73 11.44 -28.18
CA LYS A 309 22.11 11.03 -28.44
C LYS A 309 22.41 9.57 -28.14
N SER A 310 21.69 8.96 -27.18
CA SER A 310 21.87 7.53 -26.82
C SER A 310 21.08 6.58 -27.71
N LEU A 311 20.09 7.08 -28.45
CA LEU A 311 19.27 6.29 -29.39
C LEU A 311 19.83 6.34 -30.83
N THR A 312 20.76 7.25 -31.10
CA THR A 312 21.45 7.40 -32.39
C THR A 312 22.83 6.72 -32.47
N ASN A 313 23.29 6.14 -31.40
CA ASN A 313 24.44 5.24 -31.31
C ASN A 313 23.95 3.81 -30.94
#